data_9ffb1a086d54f8beb323ea809e0a6d0a
#
_entry.id   9ffb1a086d54f8beb323ea809e0a6d0a
#
_cell.length_a   1.000
_cell.length_b   1.000
_cell.length_c   1.000
_cell.angle_alpha   90.00
_cell.angle_beta   90.00
_cell.angle_gamma   90.00
#
_symmetry.space_group_name_H-M   'P 1'
#
loop_
_entity.id
_entity.type
_entity.pdbx_description
1 polymer ?
#
loop_
_entity_poly.entity_id
_entity_poly.type
_entity_poly.pdbx_seq_one_letter_code
_entity_poly.pdbx_strand_id
1 'polypeptide(L)'
;PVYMGKIAYGRRRTEKKQGTRNEMHVVEQSEFPVYEGQHKAIISEEDWYLAQEKRKINSFKREKVNNPDHAHILSGILKCPCCGKSMYGNIAKAHSKDKKTRYYYYCKNTVTPTGHECSFRLNIEQTEINKFVAKVISAMVSNPRFIEAIQAKIGTTVDTEDMEKQIAVLQGQLKQAFGTKSRLERQMDTLDINDAHYDRKILDLQRRYDEQYDTIEEIEVQIGELQSQIRSIQQEKISGDNIYRLLLAFDEVYHSATEAEQKEFMKAFIERIEMFPEKRKDGSWIKKIVFNFPVPVDGEEVKELPLETETTVETVCLLSRKAQ
;
A
#
# COMPACT_ATOMS: atom_id res chain seq x y z
N PRO A 1 1.84 -4.19 22.70
CA PRO A 1 1.75 -3.07 23.67
C PRO A 1 3.07 -2.82 24.40
N VAL A 2 3.99 -3.79 24.51
CA VAL A 2 5.26 -3.64 25.24
C VAL A 2 6.07 -2.43 24.77
N TYR A 3 6.16 -2.21 23.46
CA TYR A 3 6.92 -1.05 22.91
C TYR A 3 6.33 0.32 23.30
N MET A 4 5.03 0.39 23.61
CA MET A 4 4.39 1.61 24.11
C MET A 4 4.30 1.67 25.65
N GLY A 5 5.13 0.91 26.35
CA GLY A 5 5.19 0.92 27.83
C GLY A 5 4.08 0.15 28.53
N LYS A 6 3.27 -0.66 27.82
CA LYS A 6 2.12 -1.37 28.38
C LYS A 6 2.30 -2.89 28.34
N ILE A 7 1.67 -3.58 29.26
CA ILE A 7 1.69 -5.05 29.37
C ILE A 7 0.27 -5.57 29.15
N ALA A 8 0.11 -6.49 28.20
CA ALA A 8 -1.15 -7.19 27.94
C ALA A 8 -1.13 -8.59 28.55
N TYR A 9 -2.19 -8.94 29.23
CA TYR A 9 -2.33 -10.26 29.85
C TYR A 9 -3.52 -11.01 29.23
N GLY A 10 -3.40 -12.35 29.10
CA GLY A 10 -4.50 -13.19 28.63
C GLY A 10 -4.83 -13.09 27.13
N ARG A 11 -3.93 -12.58 26.29
CA ARG A 11 -4.13 -12.49 24.83
C ARG A 11 -4.42 -13.84 24.17
N ARG A 12 -4.00 -14.92 24.77
CA ARG A 12 -4.17 -16.28 24.25
C ARG A 12 -4.69 -17.18 25.35
N ARG A 13 -5.67 -18.01 25.02
CA ARG A 13 -6.21 -19.05 25.88
C ARG A 13 -6.10 -20.39 25.19
N THR A 14 -5.82 -21.42 25.96
CA THR A 14 -5.79 -22.78 25.45
C THR A 14 -7.16 -23.44 25.67
N GLU A 15 -7.77 -23.92 24.60
CA GLU A 15 -9.07 -24.57 24.62
C GLU A 15 -8.97 -25.97 24.03
N LYS A 16 -9.89 -26.85 24.45
CA LYS A 16 -10.02 -28.15 23.84
C LYS A 16 -10.55 -28.04 22.41
N LYS A 17 -9.93 -28.72 21.48
CA LYS A 17 -10.43 -28.82 20.10
C LYS A 17 -11.69 -29.69 20.10
N GLN A 18 -12.80 -29.14 19.61
CA GLN A 18 -14.06 -29.87 19.50
C GLN A 18 -13.89 -31.12 18.66
N GLY A 19 -14.45 -32.25 19.13
CA GLY A 19 -14.36 -33.53 18.43
C GLY A 19 -13.10 -34.35 18.72
N THR A 20 -12.18 -33.86 19.55
CA THR A 20 -10.97 -34.61 19.96
C THR A 20 -10.91 -34.81 21.48
N ARG A 21 -10.36 -35.95 21.92
CA ARG A 21 -10.32 -36.27 23.34
C ARG A 21 -9.27 -35.51 24.14
N ASN A 22 -8.11 -35.24 23.55
CA ASN A 22 -6.94 -34.65 24.24
C ASN A 22 -6.21 -33.53 23.47
N GLU A 23 -6.70 -33.14 22.29
CA GLU A 23 -6.03 -32.07 21.55
C GLU A 23 -6.45 -30.71 22.08
N MET A 24 -5.47 -29.86 22.36
CA MET A 24 -5.63 -28.47 22.77
C MET A 24 -5.20 -27.55 21.64
N HIS A 25 -5.89 -26.44 21.46
CA HIS A 25 -5.46 -25.40 20.55
C HIS A 25 -5.46 -24.03 21.24
N VAL A 26 -4.60 -23.17 20.78
CA VAL A 26 -4.47 -21.81 21.30
C VAL A 26 -5.44 -20.90 20.56
N VAL A 27 -6.33 -20.24 21.29
CA VAL A 27 -7.30 -19.27 20.78
C VAL A 27 -6.84 -17.87 21.17
N GLU A 28 -6.81 -16.96 20.22
CA GLU A 28 -6.56 -15.55 20.50
C GLU A 28 -7.86 -14.91 21.05
N GLN A 29 -7.72 -14.17 22.16
CA GLN A 29 -8.83 -13.45 22.77
C GLN A 29 -9.00 -12.10 22.05
N SER A 30 -10.25 -11.74 21.72
CA SER A 30 -10.56 -10.43 21.13
C SER A 30 -10.45 -9.30 22.15
N GLU A 31 -10.74 -9.60 23.42
CA GLU A 31 -10.66 -8.68 24.53
C GLU A 31 -9.72 -9.23 25.60
N PHE A 32 -8.79 -8.41 26.04
CA PHE A 32 -7.83 -8.74 27.09
C PHE A 32 -7.41 -7.47 27.82
N PRO A 33 -7.14 -7.54 29.14
CA PRO A 33 -6.71 -6.40 29.91
C PRO A 33 -5.30 -5.95 29.52
N VAL A 34 -5.11 -4.63 29.45
CA VAL A 34 -3.84 -3.97 29.20
C VAL A 34 -3.54 -3.06 30.40
N TYR A 35 -2.37 -3.22 30.98
CA TYR A 35 -1.92 -2.49 32.16
C TYR A 35 -0.71 -1.64 31.82
N GLU A 36 -0.49 -0.57 32.58
CA GLU A 36 0.76 0.21 32.51
C GLU A 36 1.95 -0.66 32.94
N GLY A 37 2.98 -0.67 32.12
CA GLY A 37 4.23 -1.40 32.42
C GLY A 37 5.16 -0.60 33.31
N GLN A 38 6.10 -1.27 33.96
CA GLN A 38 7.17 -0.61 34.76
C GLN A 38 8.32 -0.13 33.87
N HIS A 39 8.31 -0.45 32.57
CA HIS A 39 9.36 -0.08 31.63
C HIS A 39 8.96 1.16 30.84
N LYS A 40 9.94 1.94 30.45
CA LYS A 40 9.75 3.15 29.65
C LYS A 40 9.28 2.79 28.24
N ALA A 41 8.32 3.54 27.72
CA ALA A 41 7.89 3.41 26.33
C ALA A 41 9.05 3.71 25.37
N ILE A 42 9.17 2.92 24.30
CA ILE A 42 10.17 3.08 23.23
C ILE A 42 9.58 3.89 22.08
N ILE A 43 8.27 3.72 21.83
CA ILE A 43 7.50 4.44 20.80
C ILE A 43 6.25 5.05 21.41
N SER A 44 5.69 6.07 20.77
CA SER A 44 4.42 6.67 21.18
C SER A 44 3.24 5.70 21.02
N GLU A 45 2.14 5.93 21.75
CA GLU A 45 0.90 5.16 21.56
C GLU A 45 0.36 5.32 20.14
N GLU A 46 0.43 6.53 19.59
CA GLU A 46 -0.05 6.86 18.25
C GLU A 46 0.69 6.05 17.19
N ASP A 47 2.01 6.02 17.24
CA ASP A 47 2.85 5.23 16.32
C ASP A 47 2.57 3.74 16.44
N TRP A 48 2.37 3.27 17.66
CA TRP A 48 2.04 1.86 17.87
C TRP A 48 0.70 1.48 17.25
N TYR A 49 -0.35 2.30 17.42
CA TYR A 49 -1.66 2.06 16.81
C TYR A 49 -1.60 2.16 15.28
N LEU A 50 -0.91 3.17 14.75
CA LEU A 50 -0.68 3.32 13.31
C LEU A 50 0.04 2.09 12.71
N ALA A 51 1.05 1.60 13.41
CA ALA A 51 1.77 0.37 13.01
C ALA A 51 0.85 -0.86 13.04
N GLN A 52 -0.07 -0.98 14.03
CA GLN A 52 -1.05 -2.08 14.05
C GLN A 52 -2.06 -1.99 12.89
N GLU A 53 -2.52 -0.81 12.53
CA GLU A 53 -3.38 -0.60 11.37
C GLU A 53 -2.67 -0.98 10.07
N LYS A 54 -1.46 -0.48 9.85
CA LYS A 54 -0.62 -0.86 8.70
C LYS A 54 -0.37 -2.36 8.68
N ARG A 55 -0.12 -2.97 9.83
CA ARG A 55 0.05 -4.42 9.95
C ARG A 55 -1.22 -5.20 9.56
N LYS A 56 -2.42 -4.72 9.94
CA LYS A 56 -3.69 -5.33 9.53
C LYS A 56 -3.89 -5.24 8.01
N ILE A 57 -3.59 -4.09 7.43
CA ILE A 57 -3.68 -3.86 5.98
C ILE A 57 -2.66 -4.75 5.25
N ASN A 58 -1.43 -4.82 5.74
CA ASN A 58 -0.32 -5.54 5.13
C ASN A 58 -0.21 -7.02 5.58
N SER A 59 -1.09 -7.49 6.48
CA SER A 59 -1.09 -8.90 6.90
C SER A 59 -1.64 -9.81 5.80
N PHE A 60 -1.00 -9.78 4.66
CA PHE A 60 -1.22 -10.74 3.59
C PHE A 60 -0.79 -12.11 4.07
N LYS A 61 -1.76 -13.00 4.28
CA LYS A 61 -1.45 -14.43 4.26
C LYS A 61 -0.93 -14.71 2.86
N ARG A 62 0.34 -15.13 2.75
CA ARG A 62 0.90 -15.59 1.47
C ARG A 62 -0.14 -16.47 0.80
N GLU A 63 -0.62 -16.07 -0.37
CA GLU A 63 -1.49 -16.92 -1.18
C GLU A 63 -0.74 -18.23 -1.38
N LYS A 64 -1.24 -19.31 -0.81
CA LYS A 64 -0.75 -20.64 -1.17
C LYS A 64 -1.16 -20.84 -2.62
N VAL A 65 -0.19 -20.84 -3.51
CA VAL A 65 -0.41 -21.25 -4.90
C VAL A 65 -0.78 -22.73 -4.85
N ASN A 66 -2.08 -23.00 -4.82
CA ASN A 66 -2.60 -24.38 -4.71
C ASN A 66 -2.43 -25.15 -6.02
N ASN A 67 -2.10 -24.47 -7.10
CA ASN A 67 -1.82 -25.09 -8.39
C ASN A 67 -0.70 -24.31 -9.08
N PRO A 68 0.50 -24.89 -9.23
CA PRO A 68 1.62 -24.25 -9.92
C PRO A 68 1.35 -24.03 -11.42
N ASP A 69 0.46 -24.85 -12.02
CA ASP A 69 0.21 -24.83 -13.46
C ASP A 69 -0.87 -23.84 -13.89
N HIS A 70 -1.56 -23.17 -12.96
CA HIS A 70 -2.63 -22.20 -13.26
C HIS A 70 -2.72 -21.10 -12.20
N ALA A 71 -2.56 -19.84 -12.61
CA ALA A 71 -2.76 -18.68 -11.78
C ALA A 71 -4.15 -18.06 -12.04
N HIS A 72 -4.91 -17.88 -10.98
CA HIS A 72 -6.19 -17.17 -11.04
C HIS A 72 -5.94 -15.66 -11.11
N ILE A 73 -5.92 -15.08 -12.32
CA ILE A 73 -5.42 -13.72 -12.61
C ILE A 73 -6.09 -12.64 -11.75
N LEU A 74 -7.42 -12.62 -11.67
CA LEU A 74 -8.17 -11.59 -10.92
C LEU A 74 -8.49 -11.98 -9.48
N SER A 75 -7.92 -13.08 -8.97
CA SER A 75 -8.12 -13.50 -7.57
C SER A 75 -7.53 -12.44 -6.62
N GLY A 76 -8.34 -12.02 -5.64
CA GLY A 76 -7.96 -11.00 -4.65
C GLY A 76 -8.41 -9.59 -5.02
N ILE A 77 -8.37 -9.20 -6.31
CA ILE A 77 -8.83 -7.89 -6.79
C ILE A 77 -10.32 -7.89 -7.17
N LEU A 78 -10.85 -9.01 -7.61
CA LEU A 78 -12.28 -9.16 -7.91
C LEU A 78 -13.10 -9.20 -6.62
N LYS A 79 -14.11 -8.34 -6.49
CA LYS A 79 -14.93 -8.21 -5.28
C LYS A 79 -16.32 -8.83 -5.47
N CYS A 80 -16.77 -9.53 -4.45
CA CYS A 80 -18.11 -10.09 -4.42
C CYS A 80 -19.17 -8.96 -4.41
N PRO A 81 -20.19 -9.00 -5.28
CA PRO A 81 -21.20 -7.94 -5.36
C PRO A 81 -22.13 -7.88 -4.15
N CYS A 82 -22.18 -8.95 -3.35
CA CYS A 82 -23.04 -9.03 -2.17
C CYS A 82 -22.30 -8.63 -0.88
N CYS A 83 -21.11 -9.19 -0.61
CA CYS A 83 -20.41 -8.96 0.65
C CYS A 83 -19.15 -8.07 0.52
N GLY A 84 -18.81 -7.60 -0.67
CA GLY A 84 -17.66 -6.73 -0.94
C GLY A 84 -16.28 -7.38 -0.72
N LYS A 85 -16.21 -8.61 -0.21
CA LYS A 85 -14.95 -9.31 0.03
C LYS A 85 -14.36 -9.87 -1.25
N SER A 86 -13.04 -10.10 -1.25
CA SER A 86 -12.33 -10.65 -2.41
C SER A 86 -12.86 -12.03 -2.79
N MET A 87 -13.00 -12.26 -4.10
CA MET A 87 -13.31 -13.56 -4.67
C MET A 87 -12.03 -14.35 -4.91
N TYR A 88 -12.17 -15.67 -4.88
CA TYR A 88 -11.06 -16.62 -4.99
C TYR A 88 -11.25 -17.54 -6.18
N GLY A 89 -10.14 -18.09 -6.66
CA GLY A 89 -10.16 -19.07 -7.73
C GLY A 89 -10.59 -20.45 -7.26
N ASN A 90 -11.34 -21.15 -8.11
CA ASN A 90 -11.73 -22.54 -7.92
C ASN A 90 -11.57 -23.31 -9.23
N ILE A 91 -11.34 -24.61 -9.14
CA ILE A 91 -11.11 -25.52 -10.26
C ILE A 91 -12.20 -26.59 -10.24
N ALA A 92 -12.96 -26.68 -11.31
CA ALA A 92 -13.82 -27.83 -11.55
C ALA A 92 -13.05 -28.83 -12.42
N LYS A 93 -12.56 -29.89 -11.76
CA LYS A 93 -11.89 -31.00 -12.47
C LYS A 93 -12.87 -31.76 -13.35
N ALA A 94 -12.40 -32.15 -14.52
CA ALA A 94 -13.16 -33.02 -15.39
C ALA A 94 -13.30 -34.41 -14.74
N HIS A 95 -14.54 -34.87 -14.56
CA HIS A 95 -14.83 -36.21 -14.08
C HIS A 95 -14.92 -37.26 -15.21
N SER A 96 -14.78 -36.82 -16.45
CA SER A 96 -14.83 -37.67 -17.65
C SER A 96 -13.71 -37.27 -18.61
N LYS A 97 -13.17 -38.23 -19.37
CA LYS A 97 -12.07 -38.03 -20.33
C LYS A 97 -12.34 -36.94 -21.38
N ASP A 98 -13.61 -36.67 -21.65
CA ASP A 98 -14.04 -35.70 -22.67
C ASP A 98 -14.36 -34.30 -22.14
N LYS A 99 -14.27 -34.06 -20.81
CA LYS A 99 -14.58 -32.77 -20.22
C LYS A 99 -13.30 -32.00 -19.92
N LYS A 100 -13.22 -30.75 -20.41
CA LYS A 100 -12.12 -29.83 -20.12
C LYS A 100 -12.22 -29.31 -18.68
N THR A 101 -11.08 -29.17 -18.00
CA THR A 101 -10.98 -28.48 -16.73
C THR A 101 -11.44 -27.05 -16.90
N ARG A 102 -12.31 -26.56 -16.01
CA ARG A 102 -12.82 -25.19 -16.02
C ARG A 102 -12.40 -24.48 -14.74
N TYR A 103 -12.13 -23.19 -14.85
CA TYR A 103 -11.67 -22.35 -13.79
C TYR A 103 -12.69 -21.26 -13.50
N TYR A 104 -12.99 -21.03 -12.22
CA TYR A 104 -14.04 -20.12 -11.77
C TYR A 104 -13.55 -19.18 -10.68
N TYR A 105 -14.20 -18.02 -10.57
CA TYR A 105 -14.16 -17.18 -9.39
C TYR A 105 -15.40 -17.43 -8.54
N TYR A 106 -15.23 -17.52 -7.22
CA TYR A 106 -16.31 -17.75 -6.27
C TYR A 106 -16.12 -16.93 -4.99
N CYS A 107 -17.21 -16.66 -4.28
CA CYS A 107 -17.15 -16.02 -2.97
C CYS A 107 -16.93 -17.07 -1.88
N LYS A 108 -15.80 -17.01 -1.20
CA LYS A 108 -15.46 -17.96 -0.12
C LYS A 108 -16.43 -17.90 1.07
N ASN A 109 -17.06 -16.73 1.29
CA ASN A 109 -17.95 -16.51 2.43
C ASN A 109 -19.30 -17.25 2.32
N THR A 110 -19.58 -17.90 1.17
CA THR A 110 -20.80 -18.72 0.99
C THR A 110 -20.64 -20.14 1.55
N VAL A 111 -19.40 -20.58 1.76
CA VAL A 111 -19.08 -22.01 1.98
C VAL A 111 -18.56 -22.30 3.39
N THR A 112 -18.18 -21.28 4.15
CA THR A 112 -17.52 -21.50 5.45
C THR A 112 -18.49 -21.52 6.62
N PRO A 113 -18.33 -22.49 7.56
CA PRO A 113 -19.12 -22.55 8.80
C PRO A 113 -18.81 -21.40 9.78
N THR A 114 -17.99 -20.42 9.41
CA THR A 114 -17.50 -19.35 10.27
C THR A 114 -18.34 -18.07 10.22
N GLY A 115 -19.65 -18.15 10.02
CA GLY A 115 -20.58 -17.07 10.37
C GLY A 115 -20.69 -15.89 9.39
N HIS A 116 -20.12 -15.97 8.20
CA HIS A 116 -20.35 -14.97 7.16
C HIS A 116 -21.29 -15.55 6.09
N GLU A 117 -22.55 -15.23 6.22
CA GLU A 117 -23.54 -15.58 5.23
C GLU A 117 -23.49 -14.61 4.06
N CYS A 118 -22.93 -15.04 2.93
CA CYS A 118 -23.06 -14.35 1.67
C CYS A 118 -24.07 -15.09 0.79
N SER A 119 -25.05 -14.36 0.26
CA SER A 119 -26.07 -14.92 -0.63
C SER A 119 -25.58 -15.14 -2.05
N PHE A 120 -24.44 -14.59 -2.44
CA PHE A 120 -23.88 -14.74 -3.78
C PHE A 120 -23.26 -16.12 -3.98
N ARG A 121 -24.00 -17.05 -4.59
CA ARG A 121 -23.59 -18.45 -4.79
C ARG A 121 -23.13 -18.78 -6.21
N LEU A 122 -23.01 -17.77 -7.09
CA LEU A 122 -22.61 -18.01 -8.47
C LEU A 122 -21.11 -18.24 -8.59
N ASN A 123 -20.73 -19.19 -9.41
CA ASN A 123 -19.37 -19.40 -9.88
C ASN A 123 -19.22 -18.75 -11.25
N ILE A 124 -18.31 -17.81 -11.37
CA ILE A 124 -18.09 -17.02 -12.59
C ILE A 124 -16.93 -17.62 -13.35
N GLU A 125 -17.13 -17.96 -14.64
CA GLU A 125 -16.07 -18.51 -15.47
C GLU A 125 -14.95 -17.48 -15.69
N GLN A 126 -13.71 -17.89 -15.46
CA GLN A 126 -12.56 -16.99 -15.52
C GLN A 126 -12.25 -16.47 -16.91
N THR A 127 -12.39 -17.32 -17.91
CA THR A 127 -11.99 -17.00 -19.29
C THR A 127 -12.72 -15.77 -19.82
N GLU A 128 -14.02 -15.66 -19.56
CA GLU A 128 -14.84 -14.53 -20.02
C GLU A 128 -14.43 -13.23 -19.31
N ILE A 129 -14.36 -13.28 -17.98
CA ILE A 129 -14.12 -12.07 -17.19
C ILE A 129 -12.68 -11.56 -17.32
N ASN A 130 -11.71 -12.47 -17.40
CA ASN A 130 -10.30 -12.11 -17.60
C ASN A 130 -10.11 -11.44 -18.97
N LYS A 131 -10.70 -12.01 -20.03
CA LYS A 131 -10.68 -11.41 -21.37
C LYS A 131 -11.36 -10.05 -21.42
N PHE A 132 -12.47 -9.88 -20.72
CA PHE A 132 -13.18 -8.59 -20.67
C PHE A 132 -12.32 -7.52 -20.00
N VAL A 133 -11.72 -7.80 -18.83
CA VAL A 133 -10.85 -6.84 -18.14
C VAL A 133 -9.63 -6.49 -18.98
N ALA A 134 -8.96 -7.49 -19.56
CA ALA A 134 -7.83 -7.27 -20.45
C ALA A 134 -8.22 -6.37 -21.63
N LYS A 135 -9.37 -6.63 -22.27
CA LYS A 135 -9.87 -5.81 -23.38
C LYS A 135 -10.14 -4.36 -22.98
N VAL A 136 -10.69 -4.12 -21.78
CA VAL A 136 -10.92 -2.76 -21.29
C VAL A 136 -9.59 -2.02 -21.11
N ILE A 137 -8.58 -2.66 -20.50
CA ILE A 137 -7.27 -2.05 -20.32
C ILE A 137 -6.58 -1.81 -21.67
N SER A 138 -6.59 -2.80 -22.56
CA SER A 138 -6.08 -2.67 -23.94
C SER A 138 -6.70 -1.48 -24.67
N ALA A 139 -8.03 -1.34 -24.61
CA ALA A 139 -8.73 -0.24 -25.25
C ALA A 139 -8.34 1.13 -24.66
N MET A 140 -8.10 1.21 -23.34
CA MET A 140 -7.59 2.44 -22.71
C MET A 140 -6.19 2.77 -23.20
N VAL A 141 -5.28 1.80 -23.18
CA VAL A 141 -3.88 1.98 -23.57
C VAL A 141 -3.72 2.30 -25.04
N SER A 142 -4.63 1.80 -25.90
CA SER A 142 -4.64 2.10 -27.34
C SER A 142 -5.19 3.50 -27.68
N ASN A 143 -5.73 4.23 -26.70
CA ASN A 143 -6.25 5.58 -26.92
C ASN A 143 -5.09 6.60 -26.99
N PRO A 144 -4.90 7.33 -28.13
CA PRO A 144 -3.81 8.29 -28.29
C PRO A 144 -3.79 9.38 -27.20
N ARG A 145 -4.95 9.87 -26.79
CA ARG A 145 -5.05 10.88 -25.71
C ARG A 145 -4.59 10.32 -24.37
N PHE A 146 -4.88 9.07 -24.10
CA PHE A 146 -4.39 8.38 -22.91
C PHE A 146 -2.87 8.24 -22.94
N ILE A 147 -2.31 7.82 -24.09
CA ILE A 147 -0.86 7.68 -24.27
C ILE A 147 -0.15 9.02 -24.05
N GLU A 148 -0.63 10.09 -24.69
CA GLU A 148 -0.05 11.44 -24.54
C GLU A 148 -0.10 11.92 -23.07
N ALA A 149 -1.23 11.72 -22.39
CA ALA A 149 -1.40 12.13 -21.01
C ALA A 149 -0.51 11.33 -20.04
N ILE A 150 -0.34 10.02 -20.29
CA ILE A 150 0.60 9.18 -19.50
C ILE A 150 2.05 9.55 -19.78
N GLN A 151 2.41 9.78 -21.05
CA GLN A 151 3.77 10.22 -21.41
C GLN A 151 4.14 11.57 -20.77
N ALA A 152 3.18 12.49 -20.70
CA ALA A 152 3.38 13.77 -20.02
C ALA A 152 3.62 13.64 -18.51
N LYS A 153 3.12 12.57 -17.89
CA LYS A 153 3.34 12.27 -16.47
C LYS A 153 4.69 11.60 -16.19
N ILE A 154 5.18 10.82 -17.14
CA ILE A 154 6.48 10.15 -17.00
C ILE A 154 7.59 11.20 -17.00
N GLY A 155 8.44 11.17 -15.97
CA GLY A 155 9.58 12.09 -15.87
C GLY A 155 9.24 13.50 -15.36
N THR A 156 7.96 13.82 -15.00
CA THR A 156 7.67 15.07 -14.31
C THR A 156 8.41 15.13 -12.98
N THR A 157 9.07 16.24 -12.69
CA THR A 157 9.71 16.44 -11.38
C THR A 157 8.63 16.62 -10.31
N VAL A 158 8.80 15.95 -9.19
CA VAL A 158 7.99 16.26 -8.00
C VAL A 158 8.55 17.55 -7.41
N ASP A 159 7.67 18.47 -7.10
CA ASP A 159 8.08 19.72 -6.47
C ASP A 159 8.48 19.46 -5.00
N THR A 160 9.78 19.42 -4.78
CA THR A 160 10.40 19.32 -3.44
C THR A 160 11.10 20.63 -3.05
N GLU A 161 10.93 21.67 -3.86
CA GLU A 161 11.68 22.93 -3.74
C GLU A 161 11.48 23.61 -2.38
N ASP A 162 10.27 23.57 -1.84
CA ASP A 162 9.99 24.16 -0.52
C ASP A 162 10.68 23.38 0.61
N MET A 163 10.72 22.06 0.54
CA MET A 163 11.44 21.22 1.53
C MET A 163 12.95 21.43 1.41
N GLU A 164 13.49 21.54 0.21
CA GLU A 164 14.90 21.83 -0.03
C GLU A 164 15.29 23.22 0.48
N LYS A 165 14.44 24.23 0.31
CA LYS A 165 14.62 25.57 0.90
C LYS A 165 14.63 25.53 2.43
N GLN A 166 13.72 24.76 3.04
CA GLN A 166 13.70 24.57 4.49
C GLN A 166 14.99 23.91 4.98
N ILE A 167 15.48 22.88 4.30
CA ILE A 167 16.77 22.24 4.63
C ILE A 167 17.90 23.23 4.54
N ALA A 168 17.95 24.08 3.50
CA ALA A 168 19.00 25.08 3.35
C ALA A 168 18.99 26.12 4.50
N VAL A 169 17.81 26.55 4.95
CA VAL A 169 17.67 27.42 6.13
C VAL A 169 18.17 26.73 7.40
N LEU A 170 17.76 25.51 7.65
CA LEU A 170 18.19 24.70 8.80
C LEU A 170 19.70 24.46 8.80
N GLN A 171 20.29 24.18 7.65
CA GLN A 171 21.75 24.05 7.48
C GLN A 171 22.48 25.37 7.82
N GLY A 172 21.91 26.51 7.45
CA GLY A 172 22.39 27.83 7.85
C GLY A 172 22.38 28.03 9.37
N GLN A 173 21.30 27.65 10.03
CA GLN A 173 21.16 27.68 11.50
C GLN A 173 22.13 26.73 12.18
N LEU A 174 22.27 25.52 11.65
CA LEU A 174 23.23 24.52 12.14
C LEU A 174 24.66 25.05 12.12
N LYS A 175 25.06 25.69 11.02
CA LYS A 175 26.37 26.33 10.89
C LYS A 175 26.58 27.44 11.92
N GLN A 176 25.56 28.24 12.21
CA GLN A 176 25.60 29.28 13.24
C GLN A 176 25.76 28.70 14.66
N ALA A 177 25.00 27.63 14.95
CA ALA A 177 25.07 26.93 16.24
C ALA A 177 26.45 26.33 16.46
N PHE A 178 27.05 25.67 15.46
CA PHE A 178 28.44 25.19 15.53
C PHE A 178 29.44 26.32 15.72
N GLY A 179 29.24 27.46 15.02
CA GLY A 179 30.09 28.63 15.19
C GLY A 179 30.00 29.23 16.61
N THR A 180 28.83 29.25 17.23
CA THR A 180 28.58 29.68 18.59
C THR A 180 29.21 28.72 19.58
N LYS A 181 29.01 27.41 19.42
CA LYS A 181 29.61 26.35 20.19
C LYS A 181 31.15 26.50 20.23
N SER A 182 31.80 26.62 19.07
CA SER A 182 33.24 26.78 18.96
C SER A 182 33.76 28.09 19.58
N ARG A 183 32.92 29.13 19.65
CA ARG A 183 33.27 30.38 20.33
C ARG A 183 33.22 30.20 21.82
N LEU A 184 32.18 29.54 22.34
CA LEU A 184 32.06 29.24 23.77
C LEU A 184 33.21 28.36 24.27
N GLU A 185 33.59 27.35 23.51
CA GLU A 185 34.72 26.46 23.78
C GLU A 185 36.04 27.26 23.92
N ARG A 186 36.33 28.13 22.96
CA ARG A 186 37.48 29.03 23.07
C ARG A 186 37.42 29.97 24.26
N GLN A 187 36.25 30.46 24.65
CA GLN A 187 36.08 31.32 25.83
C GLN A 187 36.36 30.55 27.12
N MET A 188 35.96 29.27 27.20
CA MET A 188 36.28 28.40 28.34
C MET A 188 37.77 28.12 28.41
N ASP A 189 38.44 27.86 27.30
CA ASP A 189 39.89 27.58 27.23
C ASP A 189 40.76 28.80 27.64
N THR A 190 40.26 30.03 27.40
CA THR A 190 40.98 31.26 27.67
C THR A 190 40.63 31.90 29.02
N LEU A 191 39.79 31.25 29.85
CA LEU A 191 39.39 31.79 31.12
C LEU A 191 40.54 31.72 32.13
N ASP A 192 40.82 32.86 32.79
CA ASP A 192 41.88 32.91 33.83
C ASP A 192 41.42 32.18 35.10
N ILE A 193 42.15 31.15 35.49
CA ILE A 193 41.87 30.32 36.67
C ILE A 193 41.99 31.15 37.99
N ASN A 194 42.76 32.24 37.96
CA ASN A 194 42.93 33.13 39.14
C ASN A 194 41.85 34.23 39.23
N ASP A 195 40.88 34.27 38.29
CA ASP A 195 39.78 35.24 38.37
C ASP A 195 38.89 34.94 39.58
N ALA A 196 38.60 35.96 40.39
CA ALA A 196 37.76 35.84 41.59
C ALA A 196 36.34 35.25 41.33
N HIS A 197 35.88 35.25 40.10
CA HIS A 197 34.57 34.72 39.65
C HIS A 197 34.71 33.55 38.68
N TYR A 198 35.85 32.89 38.63
CA TYR A 198 36.13 31.78 37.70
C TYR A 198 35.04 30.72 37.69
N ASP A 199 34.70 30.15 38.85
CA ASP A 199 33.75 29.07 39.01
C ASP A 199 32.35 29.44 38.47
N ARG A 200 31.95 30.69 38.69
CA ARG A 200 30.66 31.17 38.20
C ARG A 200 30.65 31.39 36.69
N LYS A 201 31.73 31.90 36.12
CA LYS A 201 31.87 32.13 34.70
C LYS A 201 31.96 30.82 33.94
N ILE A 202 32.70 29.84 34.44
CA ILE A 202 32.83 28.54 33.75
C ILE A 202 31.51 27.78 33.77
N LEU A 203 30.74 27.79 34.84
CA LEU A 203 29.42 27.20 34.94
C LEU A 203 28.42 27.83 33.97
N ASP A 204 28.43 29.17 33.82
CA ASP A 204 27.55 29.85 32.86
C ASP A 204 27.94 29.51 31.41
N LEU A 205 29.23 29.41 31.10
CA LEU A 205 29.70 29.01 29.78
C LEU A 205 29.38 27.57 29.47
N GLN A 206 29.53 26.65 30.43
CA GLN A 206 29.15 25.24 30.27
C GLN A 206 27.65 25.10 29.99
N ARG A 207 26.80 25.76 30.78
CA ARG A 207 25.36 25.72 30.52
C ARG A 207 24.99 26.16 29.09
N ARG A 208 25.58 27.28 28.62
CA ARG A 208 25.36 27.77 27.24
C ARG A 208 25.92 26.83 26.17
N TYR A 209 27.01 26.16 26.50
CA TYR A 209 27.61 25.17 25.64
C TYR A 209 26.71 23.94 25.48
N ASP A 210 26.13 23.46 26.58
CA ASP A 210 25.19 22.35 26.61
C ASP A 210 23.89 22.70 25.82
N GLU A 211 23.35 23.92 26.02
CA GLU A 211 22.22 24.44 25.25
C GLU A 211 22.49 24.44 23.72
N GLN A 212 23.75 24.59 23.30
CA GLN A 212 24.09 24.50 21.87
C GLN A 212 24.08 23.05 21.36
N TYR A 213 24.39 22.06 22.18
CA TYR A 213 24.24 20.65 21.79
C TYR A 213 22.80 20.31 21.56
N ASP A 214 21.91 20.68 22.47
CA ASP A 214 20.48 20.43 22.32
C ASP A 214 19.94 21.09 21.02
N THR A 215 20.34 22.35 20.78
CA THR A 215 19.94 23.07 19.54
C THR A 215 20.46 22.39 18.27
N ILE A 216 21.71 21.92 18.29
CA ILE A 216 22.31 21.20 17.16
C ILE A 216 21.55 19.90 16.89
N GLU A 217 21.28 19.11 17.95
CA GLU A 217 20.57 17.84 17.84
C GLU A 217 19.15 18.03 17.28
N GLU A 218 18.41 19.03 17.77
CA GLU A 218 17.06 19.36 17.27
C GLU A 218 17.09 19.71 15.77
N ILE A 219 18.06 20.52 15.33
CA ILE A 219 18.19 20.91 13.92
C ILE A 219 18.57 19.71 13.05
N GLU A 220 19.50 18.86 13.51
CA GLU A 220 19.93 17.66 12.79
C GLU A 220 18.76 16.67 12.62
N VAL A 221 17.94 16.49 13.64
CA VAL A 221 16.72 15.66 13.56
C VAL A 221 15.76 16.23 12.52
N GLN A 222 15.47 17.53 12.52
CA GLN A 222 14.57 18.15 11.53
C GLN A 222 15.08 18.01 10.10
N ILE A 223 16.38 18.18 9.87
CA ILE A 223 17.00 17.98 8.55
C ILE A 223 16.84 16.49 8.12
N GLY A 224 17.08 15.56 9.05
CA GLY A 224 16.94 14.13 8.79
C GLY A 224 15.51 13.72 8.40
N GLU A 225 14.52 14.28 9.07
CA GLU A 225 13.09 14.06 8.76
C GLU A 225 12.72 14.58 7.37
N LEU A 226 13.07 15.83 7.04
CA LEU A 226 12.81 16.41 5.73
C LEU A 226 13.51 15.62 4.60
N GLN A 227 14.77 15.20 4.80
CA GLN A 227 15.49 14.38 3.84
C GLN A 227 14.84 13.00 3.66
N SER A 228 14.30 12.42 4.73
CA SER A 228 13.57 11.16 4.67
C SER A 228 12.28 11.30 3.87
N GLN A 229 11.54 12.40 4.07
CA GLN A 229 10.32 12.72 3.32
C GLN A 229 10.62 12.89 1.83
N ILE A 230 11.63 13.67 1.46
CA ILE A 230 12.07 13.84 0.05
C ILE A 230 12.41 12.48 -0.58
N ARG A 231 13.16 11.63 0.11
CA ARG A 231 13.49 10.29 -0.40
C ARG A 231 12.27 9.42 -0.60
N SER A 232 11.31 9.46 0.31
CA SER A 232 10.05 8.71 0.18
C SER A 232 9.26 9.16 -1.06
N ILE A 233 9.10 10.47 -1.24
CA ILE A 233 8.42 11.07 -2.39
C ILE A 233 9.11 10.67 -3.71
N GLN A 234 10.44 10.72 -3.77
CA GLN A 234 11.20 10.32 -4.94
C GLN A 234 11.06 8.82 -5.26
N GLN A 235 11.05 7.96 -4.25
CA GLN A 235 10.82 6.52 -4.44
C GLN A 235 9.41 6.20 -4.95
N GLU A 236 8.40 6.87 -4.41
CA GLU A 236 7.02 6.74 -4.89
C GLU A 236 6.91 7.19 -6.35
N LYS A 237 7.56 8.27 -6.73
CA LYS A 237 7.59 8.78 -8.11
C LYS A 237 8.25 7.80 -9.07
N ILE A 238 9.41 7.23 -8.73
CA ILE A 238 10.11 6.24 -9.56
C ILE A 238 9.22 5.01 -9.75
N SER A 239 8.52 4.56 -8.70
CA SER A 239 7.57 3.47 -8.79
C SER A 239 6.40 3.79 -9.72
N GLY A 240 5.83 5.00 -9.63
CA GLY A 240 4.76 5.47 -10.51
C GLY A 240 5.19 5.52 -11.98
N ASP A 241 6.35 6.09 -12.29
CA ASP A 241 6.87 6.16 -13.65
C ASP A 241 7.08 4.77 -14.27
N ASN A 242 7.57 3.80 -13.49
CA ASN A 242 7.73 2.43 -13.94
C ASN A 242 6.37 1.76 -14.22
N ILE A 243 5.38 2.00 -13.38
CA ILE A 243 4.01 1.50 -13.59
C ILE A 243 3.40 2.10 -14.85
N TYR A 244 3.56 3.41 -15.09
CA TYR A 244 3.07 4.05 -16.31
C TYR A 244 3.74 3.52 -17.59
N ARG A 245 5.05 3.30 -17.57
CA ARG A 245 5.77 2.67 -18.69
C ARG A 245 5.28 1.25 -18.97
N LEU A 246 5.07 0.49 -17.90
CA LEU A 246 4.55 -0.86 -17.99
C LEU A 246 3.12 -0.88 -18.55
N LEU A 247 2.29 0.10 -18.17
CA LEU A 247 0.94 0.26 -18.69
C LEU A 247 0.94 0.57 -20.19
N LEU A 248 1.85 1.43 -20.67
CA LEU A 248 1.98 1.72 -22.09
C LEU A 248 2.40 0.49 -22.92
N ALA A 249 3.19 -0.41 -22.33
CA ALA A 249 3.63 -1.65 -22.96
C ALA A 249 2.64 -2.82 -22.72
N PHE A 250 1.42 -2.55 -22.20
CA PHE A 250 0.48 -3.58 -21.74
C PHE A 250 0.19 -4.62 -22.82
N ASP A 251 -0.18 -4.21 -24.03
CA ASP A 251 -0.57 -5.13 -25.09
C ASP A 251 0.57 -6.06 -25.52
N GLU A 252 1.80 -5.54 -25.61
CA GLU A 252 2.96 -6.33 -25.99
C GLU A 252 3.35 -7.34 -24.91
N VAL A 253 3.34 -6.91 -23.65
CA VAL A 253 3.84 -7.70 -22.53
C VAL A 253 2.77 -8.64 -21.97
N TYR A 254 1.53 -8.20 -21.84
CA TYR A 254 0.45 -8.98 -21.23
C TYR A 254 0.13 -10.25 -21.99
N HIS A 255 0.08 -10.19 -23.32
CA HIS A 255 -0.26 -11.35 -24.15
C HIS A 255 0.89 -12.37 -24.26
N SER A 256 2.13 -11.95 -24.07
CA SER A 256 3.29 -12.83 -24.05
C SER A 256 3.64 -13.38 -22.66
N ALA A 257 3.08 -12.78 -21.61
CA ALA A 257 3.35 -13.11 -20.21
C ALA A 257 2.64 -14.40 -19.75
N THR A 258 3.24 -15.09 -18.81
CA THR A 258 2.62 -16.23 -18.10
C THR A 258 1.42 -15.75 -17.25
N GLU A 259 0.50 -16.66 -16.91
CA GLU A 259 -0.67 -16.32 -16.08
C GLU A 259 -0.27 -15.73 -14.71
N ALA A 260 0.86 -16.14 -14.14
CA ALA A 260 1.38 -15.59 -12.89
C ALA A 260 1.82 -14.14 -13.06
N GLU A 261 2.53 -13.83 -14.14
CA GLU A 261 2.93 -12.47 -14.49
C GLU A 261 1.72 -11.61 -14.84
N GLN A 262 0.76 -12.13 -15.60
CA GLN A 262 -0.51 -11.43 -15.88
C GLN A 262 -1.25 -11.07 -14.59
N LYS A 263 -1.23 -11.93 -13.59
CA LYS A 263 -1.82 -11.66 -12.27
C LYS A 263 -1.11 -10.51 -11.57
N GLU A 264 0.22 -10.51 -11.55
CA GLU A 264 0.99 -9.42 -10.95
C GLU A 264 0.79 -8.09 -11.69
N PHE A 265 0.69 -8.13 -13.02
CA PHE A 265 0.30 -6.97 -13.83
C PHE A 265 -1.05 -6.39 -13.40
N MET A 266 -2.08 -7.24 -13.35
CA MET A 266 -3.41 -6.79 -12.96
C MET A 266 -3.45 -6.21 -11.55
N LYS A 267 -2.72 -6.79 -10.61
CA LYS A 267 -2.60 -6.26 -9.25
C LYS A 267 -1.82 -4.95 -9.17
N ALA A 268 -0.84 -4.74 -10.03
CA ALA A 268 -0.10 -3.48 -10.07
C ALA A 268 -0.97 -2.31 -10.54
N PHE A 269 -1.89 -2.54 -11.46
CA PHE A 269 -2.76 -1.49 -12.01
C PHE A 269 -4.08 -1.34 -11.28
N ILE A 270 -4.69 -2.46 -10.85
CA ILE A 270 -6.06 -2.51 -10.34
C ILE A 270 -6.06 -2.75 -8.84
N GLU A 271 -6.65 -1.84 -8.09
CA GLU A 271 -6.92 -1.98 -6.66
C GLU A 271 -8.06 -2.99 -6.42
N ARG A 272 -9.16 -2.80 -7.14
CA ARG A 272 -10.32 -3.68 -7.06
C ARG A 272 -11.22 -3.58 -8.28
N ILE A 273 -11.94 -4.66 -8.54
CA ILE A 273 -12.98 -4.76 -9.55
C ILE A 273 -14.30 -5.05 -8.86
N GLU A 274 -15.28 -4.18 -9.03
CA GLU A 274 -16.63 -4.37 -8.50
C GLU A 274 -17.54 -4.96 -9.58
N MET A 275 -18.44 -5.85 -9.18
CA MET A 275 -19.29 -6.61 -10.10
C MET A 275 -20.76 -6.30 -9.86
N PHE A 276 -21.58 -6.57 -10.88
CA PHE A 276 -23.02 -6.67 -10.74
C PHE A 276 -23.42 -8.00 -10.08
N PRO A 277 -24.52 -8.03 -9.32
CA PRO A 277 -25.02 -9.27 -8.72
C PRO A 277 -25.53 -10.27 -9.76
N GLU A 278 -25.91 -9.79 -10.93
CA GLU A 278 -26.40 -10.58 -12.06
C GLU A 278 -25.66 -10.20 -13.35
N LYS A 279 -25.57 -11.17 -14.28
CA LYS A 279 -24.99 -10.93 -15.61
C LYS A 279 -25.89 -9.97 -16.38
N ARG A 280 -25.32 -8.89 -16.90
CA ARG A 280 -26.04 -7.91 -17.72
C ARG A 280 -26.47 -8.52 -19.07
N LYS A 281 -27.39 -7.85 -19.77
CA LYS A 281 -27.85 -8.22 -21.09
C LYS A 281 -26.72 -8.24 -22.14
N ASP A 282 -25.73 -7.36 -21.99
CA ASP A 282 -24.51 -7.30 -22.79
C ASP A 282 -23.49 -8.42 -22.47
N GLY A 283 -23.80 -9.27 -21.51
CA GLY A 283 -22.92 -10.36 -21.06
C GLY A 283 -21.84 -9.96 -20.06
N SER A 284 -21.76 -8.70 -19.67
CA SER A 284 -20.75 -8.23 -18.71
C SER A 284 -21.15 -8.51 -17.26
N TRP A 285 -20.15 -8.78 -16.41
CA TRP A 285 -20.25 -8.88 -14.98
C TRP A 285 -19.72 -7.66 -14.25
N ILE A 286 -18.94 -6.81 -14.93
CA ILE A 286 -18.14 -5.76 -14.29
C ILE A 286 -18.94 -4.47 -14.20
N LYS A 287 -19.03 -3.94 -12.96
CA LYS A 287 -19.68 -2.68 -12.66
C LYS A 287 -18.70 -1.51 -12.78
N LYS A 288 -17.54 -1.63 -12.12
CA LYS A 288 -16.47 -0.64 -12.21
C LYS A 288 -15.10 -1.25 -11.91
N ILE A 289 -14.08 -0.60 -12.43
CA ILE A 289 -12.67 -0.90 -12.15
C ILE A 289 -12.09 0.28 -11.37
N VAL A 290 -11.44 0.00 -10.24
CA VAL A 290 -10.74 0.99 -9.43
C VAL A 290 -9.24 0.74 -9.58
N PHE A 291 -8.51 1.77 -9.98
CA PHE A 291 -7.08 1.71 -10.21
C PHE A 291 -6.28 2.07 -8.97
N ASN A 292 -5.06 1.57 -8.86
CA ASN A 292 -4.13 1.92 -7.77
C ASN A 292 -3.67 3.39 -7.84
N PHE A 293 -3.73 4.00 -9.03
CA PHE A 293 -3.30 5.37 -9.31
C PHE A 293 -4.30 6.05 -10.25
N PRO A 294 -4.36 7.39 -10.28
CA PRO A 294 -5.21 8.11 -11.21
C PRO A 294 -4.81 7.86 -12.67
N VAL A 295 -5.77 7.52 -13.50
CA VAL A 295 -5.58 7.32 -14.94
C VAL A 295 -6.30 8.41 -15.72
N PRO A 296 -5.70 8.96 -16.79
CA PRO A 296 -6.37 9.96 -17.63
C PRO A 296 -7.41 9.27 -18.53
N VAL A 297 -8.66 9.65 -18.39
CA VAL A 297 -9.78 9.20 -19.24
C VAL A 297 -10.52 10.43 -19.70
N ASP A 298 -10.65 10.62 -21.03
CA ASP A 298 -11.32 11.76 -21.66
C ASP A 298 -10.85 13.14 -21.19
N GLY A 299 -9.60 13.25 -20.75
CA GLY A 299 -8.98 14.51 -20.28
C GLY A 299 -9.15 14.79 -18.79
N GLU A 300 -9.82 13.92 -18.06
CA GLU A 300 -9.94 13.98 -16.61
C GLU A 300 -9.13 12.83 -15.94
N GLU A 301 -8.59 13.11 -14.76
CA GLU A 301 -7.92 12.10 -13.96
C GLU A 301 -8.95 11.35 -13.11
N VAL A 302 -9.17 10.08 -13.44
CA VAL A 302 -10.10 9.23 -12.71
C VAL A 302 -9.36 8.08 -12.03
N LYS A 303 -9.72 7.80 -10.79
CA LYS A 303 -9.29 6.59 -10.09
C LYS A 303 -10.28 5.45 -10.27
N GLU A 304 -11.52 5.74 -10.60
CA GLU A 304 -12.59 4.79 -10.79
C GLU A 304 -13.15 4.89 -12.21
N LEU A 305 -13.16 3.78 -12.94
CA LEU A 305 -13.76 3.67 -14.25
C LEU A 305 -15.11 2.94 -14.14
N PRO A 306 -16.25 3.65 -14.19
CA PRO A 306 -17.55 3.01 -14.19
C PRO A 306 -17.81 2.37 -15.56
N LEU A 307 -18.39 1.17 -15.57
CA LEU A 307 -18.78 0.43 -16.77
C LEU A 307 -20.29 0.15 -16.75
N GLU A 308 -21.06 1.10 -16.21
CA GLU A 308 -22.50 0.93 -15.96
C GLU A 308 -23.36 1.11 -17.20
N THR A 309 -22.87 1.84 -18.20
CA THR A 309 -23.60 2.11 -19.46
C THR A 309 -22.95 1.40 -20.63
N GLU A 310 -23.75 0.92 -21.59
CA GLU A 310 -23.25 0.41 -22.88
C GLU A 310 -22.37 1.45 -23.58
N THR A 311 -22.74 2.72 -23.46
CA THR A 311 -21.99 3.87 -23.99
C THR A 311 -20.57 3.96 -23.41
N THR A 312 -20.37 3.67 -22.13
CA THR A 312 -19.02 3.73 -21.52
C THR A 312 -18.14 2.58 -22.01
N VAL A 313 -18.70 1.37 -22.14
CA VAL A 313 -17.99 0.22 -22.72
C VAL A 313 -17.75 0.43 -24.21
N GLU A 314 -18.71 0.97 -24.94
CA GLU A 314 -18.56 1.33 -26.35
C GLU A 314 -17.60 2.50 -26.54
N THR A 315 -17.61 3.52 -25.69
CA THR A 315 -16.67 4.65 -25.76
C THR A 315 -15.25 4.15 -25.55
N VAL A 316 -15.01 3.30 -24.56
CA VAL A 316 -13.69 2.68 -24.31
C VAL A 316 -13.32 1.71 -25.46
N CYS A 317 -14.30 1.01 -26.07
CA CYS A 317 -14.07 0.09 -27.18
C CYS A 317 -14.12 0.74 -28.58
N LEU A 318 -14.88 1.82 -28.79
CA LEU A 318 -15.02 2.51 -30.09
C LEU A 318 -13.86 3.46 -30.38
N LEU A 319 -13.18 3.96 -29.36
CA LEU A 319 -11.95 4.74 -29.53
C LEU A 319 -10.81 3.91 -30.16
N SER A 320 -10.85 2.57 -30.01
CA SER A 320 -9.91 1.66 -30.67
C SER A 320 -10.23 1.40 -32.15
N ARG A 321 -11.48 1.64 -32.62
CA ARG A 321 -11.89 1.41 -34.04
C ARG A 321 -11.67 2.62 -34.97
N LYS A 322 -11.42 3.81 -34.43
CA LYS A 322 -11.13 5.01 -35.24
C LYS A 322 -9.63 5.25 -35.47
N ALA A 323 -8.76 4.36 -34.98
CA ALA A 323 -7.32 4.43 -35.15
C ALA A 323 -6.77 3.35 -36.14
N GLN A 324 -7.65 2.72 -36.93
CA GLN A 324 -7.28 1.89 -38.11
C GLN A 324 -7.72 2.66 -39.40
#